data_ea2adaaaec67c827ad9d17e0a80face4
#
_entry.id   ea2adaaaec67c827ad9d17e0a80face4
#
_cell.length_a   1.000
_cell.length_b   1.000
_cell.length_c   1.000
_cell.angle_alpha   90.00
_cell.angle_beta   90.00
_cell.angle_gamma   90.00
#
_symmetry.space_group_name_H-M   'P 1'
#
loop_
_entity.id
_entity.type
_entity.pdbx_description
1 polymer ?
#
loop_
_entity_poly.entity_id
_entity_poly.type
_entity_poly.pdbx_seq_one_letter_code
_entity_poly.pdbx_strand_id
1 'polypeptide(L)' 'MTAREVLKILHKDGWYEVDQEGSHMQLKHPTKPGKVTVAVHGKKDIPPGTLNKIWKQAGL' A
#
# COMPACT_ATOMS: atom_id res chain seq x y z
N MET A 1 -6.16 3.34 -10.58
CA MET A 1 -4.85 3.61 -9.94
C MET A 1 -4.05 2.32 -9.87
N THR A 2 -2.79 2.36 -10.23
CA THR A 2 -1.90 1.19 -10.18
C THR A 2 -1.25 1.07 -8.81
N ALA A 3 -0.69 -0.14 -8.53
CA ALA A 3 0.05 -0.35 -7.28
C ALA A 3 1.22 0.63 -7.14
N ARG A 4 1.89 0.94 -8.25
CA ARG A 4 3.00 1.89 -8.26
C ARG A 4 2.58 3.27 -7.78
N GLU A 5 1.42 3.73 -8.24
CA GLU A 5 0.85 5.01 -7.82
C GLU A 5 0.47 5.00 -6.34
N VAL A 6 -0.12 3.90 -5.88
CA VAL A 6 -0.48 3.72 -4.48
C VAL A 6 0.77 3.74 -3.60
N LEU A 7 1.80 3.00 -3.98
CA LEU A 7 3.06 2.98 -3.22
C LEU A 7 3.68 4.37 -3.14
N LYS A 8 3.62 5.14 -4.22
CA LYS A 8 4.14 6.50 -4.23
C LYS A 8 3.43 7.39 -3.21
N ILE A 9 2.10 7.26 -3.14
CA ILE A 9 1.30 8.02 -2.16
C ILE A 9 1.63 7.57 -0.73
N LEU A 10 1.75 6.26 -0.51
CA LEU A 10 2.09 5.72 0.79
C LEU A 10 3.47 6.16 1.26
N HIS A 11 4.46 6.13 0.36
CA HIS A 11 5.82 6.60 0.67
C HIS A 11 5.81 8.07 1.08
N LYS A 12 5.03 8.88 0.39
CA LYS A 12 4.92 10.31 0.69
C LYS A 12 4.35 10.55 2.07
N ASP A 13 3.47 9.65 2.55
CA ASP A 13 2.89 9.71 3.89
C ASP A 13 3.82 9.12 4.96
N GLY A 14 4.91 8.49 4.57
CA GLY A 14 5.90 7.92 5.50
C GLY A 14 5.90 6.40 5.58
N TRP A 15 5.01 5.71 4.85
CA TRP A 15 5.01 4.26 4.80
C TRP A 15 6.23 3.74 4.04
N TYR A 16 6.81 2.62 4.49
CA TYR A 16 7.97 2.01 3.85
C TYR A 16 7.83 0.50 3.79
N GLU A 17 8.39 -0.12 2.77
CA GLU A 17 8.33 -1.56 2.58
C GLU A 17 9.19 -2.27 3.61
N VAL A 18 8.64 -3.32 4.23
CA VAL A 18 9.37 -4.15 5.19
C VAL A 18 9.47 -5.60 4.77
N ASP A 19 8.55 -6.08 3.92
CA ASP A 19 8.55 -7.46 3.47
C ASP A 19 7.77 -7.60 2.18
N GLN A 20 8.04 -8.66 1.43
CA GLN A 20 7.31 -8.98 0.22
C GLN A 20 7.12 -10.49 0.12
N GLU A 21 5.88 -10.93 0.04
CA GLU A 21 5.53 -12.32 -0.20
C GLU A 21 4.83 -12.42 -1.54
N GLY A 22 5.51 -13.00 -2.53
CA GLY A 22 4.98 -13.05 -3.89
C GLY A 22 4.68 -11.65 -4.40
N SER A 23 3.42 -11.40 -4.75
CA SER A 23 2.98 -10.10 -5.23
C SER A 23 2.46 -9.17 -4.12
N HIS A 24 2.51 -9.61 -2.85
CA HIS A 24 2.01 -8.81 -1.72
C HIS A 24 3.16 -8.07 -1.05
N MET A 25 3.13 -6.74 -1.15
CA MET A 25 4.10 -5.87 -0.49
C MET A 25 3.53 -5.40 0.84
N GLN A 26 4.29 -5.59 1.92
CA GLN A 26 3.89 -5.14 3.25
C GLN A 26 4.67 -3.90 3.65
N LEU A 27 3.95 -2.89 4.17
CA LEU A 27 4.54 -1.63 4.58
C LEU A 27 4.23 -1.33 6.04
N LYS A 28 5.13 -0.59 6.67
CA LYS A 28 4.97 -0.05 8.01
C LYS A 28 5.23 1.44 8.02
N HIS A 29 4.81 2.07 9.10
CA HIS A 29 4.97 3.51 9.28
C HIS A 29 5.70 3.78 10.61
N PRO A 30 6.58 4.79 10.67
CA PRO A 30 7.32 5.07 11.90
C PRO A 30 6.45 5.53 13.08
N THR A 31 5.29 6.13 12.82
CA THR A 31 4.41 6.64 13.86
C THR A 31 3.00 6.08 13.83
N LYS A 32 2.50 5.66 12.67
CA LYS A 32 1.15 5.06 12.56
C LYS A 32 1.21 3.56 12.86
N PRO A 33 0.24 3.04 13.63
CA PRO A 33 0.23 1.61 13.96
C PRO A 33 -0.22 0.73 12.80
N GLY A 34 0.05 -0.57 12.91
CA GLY A 34 -0.44 -1.56 11.95
C GLY A 34 0.43 -1.70 10.72
N LYS A 35 -0.11 -2.43 9.75
CA LYS A 35 0.55 -2.70 8.47
C LYS A 35 -0.40 -2.37 7.34
N VAL A 36 0.18 -1.98 6.19
CA VAL A 36 -0.56 -1.85 4.95
C VAL A 36 -0.04 -2.90 3.99
N THR A 37 -0.95 -3.65 3.36
CA THR A 37 -0.59 -4.64 2.36
C THR A 37 -1.10 -4.17 1.00
N VAL A 38 -0.19 -4.13 0.02
CA VAL A 38 -0.50 -3.74 -1.35
C VAL A 38 -0.18 -4.89 -2.28
N ALA A 39 -1.17 -5.33 -3.06
CA ALA A 39 -0.95 -6.35 -4.08
C ALA A 39 -0.35 -5.68 -5.31
N VAL A 40 0.89 -6.05 -5.64
CA VAL A 40 1.61 -5.47 -6.78
C VAL A 40 1.46 -6.39 -7.98
N HIS A 41 0.53 -6.06 -8.87
CA HIS A 41 0.23 -6.84 -10.08
C HIS A 41 0.64 -6.08 -11.34
N GLY A 42 1.86 -5.58 -11.36
CA GLY A 42 2.38 -4.87 -12.52
C GLY A 42 1.59 -3.60 -12.82
N LYS A 43 1.10 -3.50 -14.08
CA LYS A 43 0.39 -2.29 -14.55
C LYS A 43 -1.12 -2.34 -14.35
N LYS A 44 -1.65 -3.37 -13.71
CA LYS A 44 -3.09 -3.49 -13.50
C LYS A 44 -3.59 -2.46 -12.50
N ASP A 45 -4.78 -1.94 -12.77
CA ASP A 45 -5.43 -1.04 -11.84
C ASP A 45 -5.95 -1.78 -10.61
N ILE A 46 -5.84 -1.14 -9.46
CA ILE A 46 -6.38 -1.67 -8.23
C ILE A 46 -7.87 -1.28 -8.16
N PRO A 47 -8.77 -2.26 -7.91
CA PRO A 47 -10.20 -1.96 -7.81
C PRO A 47 -10.50 -0.95 -6.71
N PRO A 48 -11.54 -0.11 -6.89
CA PRO A 48 -11.88 0.93 -5.91
C PRO A 48 -12.11 0.41 -4.49
N GLY A 49 -12.75 -0.76 -4.34
CA GLY A 49 -12.97 -1.35 -3.02
C GLY A 49 -11.67 -1.70 -2.31
N THR A 50 -10.70 -2.23 -3.06
CA THR A 50 -9.38 -2.56 -2.52
C THR A 50 -8.62 -1.29 -2.17
N LEU A 51 -8.70 -0.25 -3.02
CA LEU A 51 -8.10 1.05 -2.74
C LEU A 51 -8.62 1.63 -1.43
N ASN A 52 -9.92 1.57 -1.21
CA ASN A 52 -10.52 2.10 0.01
C ASN A 52 -9.99 1.39 1.25
N LYS A 53 -9.80 0.08 1.17
CA LYS A 53 -9.21 -0.68 2.28
C LYS A 53 -7.77 -0.23 2.56
N ILE A 54 -7.00 -0.02 1.52
CA ILE A 54 -5.62 0.46 1.64
C ILE A 54 -5.59 1.83 2.33
N TRP A 55 -6.44 2.75 1.87
CA TRP A 55 -6.50 4.10 2.45
C TRP A 55 -6.92 4.06 3.92
N LYS A 56 -7.87 3.21 4.27
CA LYS A 56 -8.29 3.03 5.67
C LYS A 56 -7.16 2.51 6.54
N GLN A 57 -6.45 1.48 6.05
CA GLN A 57 -5.32 0.92 6.78
C GLN A 57 -4.20 1.95 6.96
N ALA A 58 -3.99 2.79 5.97
CA ALA A 58 -2.95 3.81 5.98
C ALA A 58 -3.34 5.09 6.73
N GLY A 59 -4.58 5.22 7.15
CA GLY A 59 -5.06 6.42 7.82
C GLY A 59 -5.20 7.61 6.87
N LEU A 60 -5.49 7.33 5.61
CA LEU A 60 -5.61 8.36 4.57
C LEU A 60 -7.06 8.55 4.11
#